data_c409b73422374a55ac8b3905971f4dd5
#
_entry.id   c409b73422374a55ac8b3905971f4dd5
#
_cell.length_a   1.000
_cell.length_b   1.000
_cell.length_c   1.000
_cell.angle_alpha   90.00
_cell.angle_beta   90.00
_cell.angle_gamma   90.00
#
_symmetry.space_group_name_H-M   'P 1'
#
loop_
_entity.id
_entity.type
_entity.pdbx_description
1 polymer ?
#
loop_
_entity_poly.entity_id
_entity_poly.type
_entity_poly.pdbx_seq_one_letter_code
_entity_poly.pdbx_strand_id
1 'polypeptide(L)'
;MNIFTIKIIALILMLIDHIGEFFPDSPIWFRWLGRLAAPLFVYALAVGFHHTRNRKKYLLRLYLANVGMIFFNQIMHILQRKLDYVVYEPTNHNIFTTLFCAGVLICIWENRKEKKKFLTYIGIYIFWQAMLIKLAILVETYDYLWYGNARLETVLRTDYIFPLLGGIWDVEGGVFFIALGVCLYCAVEDRWKLTLYYILFCGTYLLMCEGDILYRIMNRFSFWGYHKLADIIYVGSWSTGIPLGTSDLSLLTEFYQWMMIGALPIMLSCNGKRGKSLKWLFYAAYPLQFLVLYGISYYK
;
A
#
# COMPACT_ATOMS: atom_id res chain seq x y z
N MET A 1 17.12 11.96 14.05
CA MET A 1 15.75 11.84 14.68
C MET A 1 15.55 10.42 15.16
N ASN A 2 14.65 10.16 16.14
CA ASN A 2 14.27 8.81 16.52
C ASN A 2 13.04 8.32 15.71
N ILE A 3 12.73 7.01 15.76
CA ILE A 3 11.62 6.41 15.01
C ILE A 3 10.26 6.99 15.40
N PHE A 4 10.07 7.36 16.65
CA PHE A 4 8.83 8.02 17.07
C PHE A 4 8.62 9.36 16.35
N THR A 5 9.67 10.18 16.25
CA THR A 5 9.63 11.46 15.52
C THR A 5 9.30 11.25 14.04
N ILE A 6 9.92 10.26 13.39
CA ILE A 6 9.64 9.93 11.99
C ILE A 6 8.17 9.53 11.79
N LYS A 7 7.61 8.72 12.69
CA LYS A 7 6.19 8.36 12.64
C LYS A 7 5.26 9.55 12.83
N ILE A 8 5.61 10.52 13.68
CA ILE A 8 4.83 11.76 13.83
C ILE A 8 4.88 12.59 12.56
N ILE A 9 6.07 12.73 11.95
CA ILE A 9 6.20 13.42 10.65
C ILE A 9 5.36 12.72 9.59
N ALA A 10 5.44 11.39 9.50
CA ALA A 10 4.63 10.62 8.55
C ALA A 10 3.13 10.82 8.78
N LEU A 11 2.68 10.88 10.03
CA LEU A 11 1.28 11.13 10.39
C LEU A 11 0.81 12.54 9.98
N ILE A 12 1.65 13.55 10.16
CA ILE A 12 1.35 14.93 9.75
C ILE A 12 1.28 15.00 8.22
N LEU A 13 2.24 14.42 7.51
CA LEU A 13 2.26 14.39 6.06
C LEU A 13 1.04 13.64 5.48
N MET A 14 0.64 12.55 6.12
CA MET A 14 -0.55 11.80 5.77
C MET A 14 -1.83 12.64 5.98
N LEU A 15 -1.92 13.40 7.08
CA LEU A 15 -3.05 14.31 7.30
C LEU A 15 -3.12 15.40 6.22
N ILE A 16 -1.98 15.98 5.83
CA ILE A 16 -1.88 16.97 4.74
C ILE A 16 -2.37 16.34 3.43
N ASP A 17 -1.97 15.11 3.11
CA ASP A 17 -2.42 14.38 1.92
C ASP A 17 -3.95 14.24 1.89
N HIS A 18 -4.53 13.77 2.99
CA HIS A 18 -5.97 13.57 3.08
C HIS A 18 -6.76 14.89 3.06
N ILE A 19 -6.21 15.98 3.62
CA ILE A 19 -6.80 17.30 3.42
C ILE A 19 -6.86 17.63 1.92
N GLY A 20 -5.76 17.38 1.18
CA GLY A 20 -5.72 17.56 -0.28
C GLY A 20 -6.70 16.66 -1.04
N GLU A 21 -7.09 15.53 -0.48
CA GLU A 21 -8.06 14.61 -1.07
C GLU A 21 -9.51 15.03 -0.80
N PHE A 22 -9.82 15.36 0.46
CA PHE A 22 -11.18 15.72 0.87
C PHE A 22 -11.61 17.11 0.41
N PHE A 23 -10.67 18.01 0.12
CA PHE A 23 -10.95 19.39 -0.29
C PHE A 23 -10.29 19.67 -1.64
N PRO A 24 -11.05 19.52 -2.76
CA PRO A 24 -10.52 19.71 -4.12
C PRO A 24 -9.89 21.08 -4.39
N ASP A 25 -10.33 22.13 -3.68
CA ASP A 25 -9.79 23.49 -3.78
C ASP A 25 -8.42 23.64 -3.10
N SER A 26 -7.93 22.60 -2.43
CA SER A 26 -6.61 22.64 -1.76
C SER A 26 -5.48 22.67 -2.79
N PRO A 27 -4.36 23.34 -2.45
CA PRO A 27 -3.20 23.38 -3.32
C PRO A 27 -2.64 21.96 -3.58
N ILE A 28 -2.29 21.67 -4.83
CA ILE A 28 -1.77 20.35 -5.26
C ILE A 28 -0.54 19.91 -4.46
N TRP A 29 0.25 20.82 -3.92
CA TRP A 29 1.42 20.49 -3.12
C TRP A 29 1.08 19.74 -1.80
N PHE A 30 -0.17 19.76 -1.34
CA PHE A 30 -0.65 18.92 -0.24
C PHE A 30 -0.51 17.45 -0.62
N ARG A 31 -0.90 17.10 -1.83
CA ARG A 31 -0.77 15.74 -2.37
C ARG A 31 0.71 15.36 -2.57
N TRP A 32 1.56 16.31 -3.00
CA TRP A 32 2.99 16.07 -3.17
C TRP A 32 3.69 15.74 -1.84
N LEU A 33 3.42 16.53 -0.81
CA LEU A 33 3.96 16.26 0.53
C LEU A 33 3.41 14.95 1.11
N GLY A 34 2.16 14.65 0.83
CA GLY A 34 1.51 13.42 1.25
C GLY A 34 2.20 12.15 0.76
N ARG A 35 2.78 12.19 -0.46
CA ARG A 35 3.50 11.04 -1.03
C ARG A 35 4.69 10.57 -0.18
N LEU A 36 5.19 11.39 0.69
CA LEU A 36 6.28 11.05 1.61
C LEU A 36 5.80 10.18 2.79
N ALA A 37 4.53 10.21 3.11
CA ALA A 37 3.98 9.57 4.32
C ALA A 37 4.12 8.04 4.28
N ALA A 38 3.62 7.39 3.22
CA ALA A 38 3.61 5.94 3.10
C ALA A 38 5.03 5.33 3.15
N PRO A 39 6.04 5.82 2.40
CA PRO A 39 7.41 5.34 2.52
C PRO A 39 7.98 5.48 3.94
N LEU A 40 7.65 6.54 4.66
CA LEU A 40 8.10 6.73 6.05
C LEU A 40 7.47 5.72 7.01
N PHE A 41 6.19 5.35 6.82
CA PHE A 41 5.56 4.28 7.58
C PHE A 41 6.19 2.92 7.26
N VAL A 42 6.47 2.64 5.99
CA VAL A 42 7.15 1.42 5.56
C VAL A 42 8.58 1.36 6.13
N TYR A 43 9.31 2.48 6.12
CA TYR A 43 10.61 2.58 6.77
C TYR A 43 10.51 2.33 8.28
N ALA A 44 9.53 2.92 8.95
CA ALA A 44 9.30 2.69 10.38
C ALA A 44 8.92 1.25 10.71
N LEU A 45 8.23 0.55 9.78
CA LEU A 45 8.01 -0.90 9.86
C LEU A 45 9.34 -1.65 9.81
N ALA A 46 10.18 -1.38 8.82
CA ALA A 46 11.48 -2.02 8.62
C ALA A 46 12.38 -1.89 9.86
N VAL A 47 12.54 -0.66 10.37
CA VAL A 47 13.27 -0.42 11.62
C VAL A 47 12.61 -1.13 12.82
N GLY A 48 11.27 -1.11 12.88
CA GLY A 48 10.50 -1.79 13.91
C GLY A 48 10.75 -3.30 13.94
N PHE A 49 10.91 -3.92 12.78
CA PHE A 49 11.25 -5.33 12.69
C PHE A 49 12.65 -5.63 13.25
N HIS A 50 13.67 -4.83 12.96
CA HIS A 50 15.01 -5.01 13.55
C HIS A 50 15.00 -4.97 15.07
N HIS A 51 14.16 -4.14 15.69
CA HIS A 51 14.05 -3.99 17.14
C HIS A 51 13.04 -4.92 17.83
N THR A 52 12.28 -5.71 17.07
CA THR A 52 11.23 -6.56 17.63
C THR A 52 11.71 -7.98 17.85
N ARG A 53 11.66 -8.48 19.11
CA ARG A 53 11.99 -9.88 19.44
C ARG A 53 10.87 -10.85 19.06
N ASN A 54 9.61 -10.43 19.17
CA ASN A 54 8.44 -11.29 18.89
C ASN A 54 7.73 -10.84 17.62
N ARG A 55 8.15 -11.45 16.47
CA ARG A 55 7.58 -11.20 15.13
C ARG A 55 6.09 -11.50 15.07
N LYS A 56 5.66 -12.63 15.64
CA LYS A 56 4.25 -13.05 15.64
C LYS A 56 3.35 -12.00 16.30
N LYS A 57 3.75 -11.52 17.48
CA LYS A 57 2.98 -10.50 18.20
C LYS A 57 2.96 -9.14 17.48
N TYR A 58 4.01 -8.84 16.70
CA TYR A 58 4.05 -7.62 15.89
C TYR A 58 3.13 -7.73 14.69
N LEU A 59 3.19 -8.84 13.94
CA LEU A 59 2.30 -9.13 12.82
C LEU A 59 0.83 -9.18 13.26
N LEU A 60 0.53 -9.84 14.39
CA LEU A 60 -0.83 -9.89 14.91
C LEU A 60 -1.41 -8.49 15.17
N ARG A 61 -0.61 -7.56 15.69
CA ARG A 61 -1.08 -6.17 15.89
C ARG A 61 -1.35 -5.44 14.58
N LEU A 62 -0.50 -5.64 13.55
CA LEU A 62 -0.74 -5.07 12.24
C LEU A 62 -1.98 -5.68 11.60
N TYR A 63 -2.17 -6.99 11.74
CA TYR A 63 -3.35 -7.69 11.26
C TYR A 63 -4.63 -7.20 11.95
N LEU A 64 -4.63 -7.06 13.27
CA LEU A 64 -5.77 -6.53 14.01
C LEU A 64 -6.09 -5.07 13.63
N ALA A 65 -5.06 -4.26 13.36
CA ALA A 65 -5.26 -2.91 12.83
C ALA A 65 -5.86 -2.92 11.42
N ASN A 66 -5.39 -3.83 10.55
CA ASN A 66 -5.97 -4.07 9.24
C ASN A 66 -7.45 -4.44 9.34
N VAL A 67 -7.80 -5.44 10.16
CA VAL A 67 -9.19 -5.86 10.39
C VAL A 67 -10.03 -4.70 10.91
N GLY A 68 -9.51 -3.94 11.89
CA GLY A 68 -10.20 -2.75 12.40
C GLY A 68 -10.46 -1.70 11.32
N MET A 69 -9.51 -1.51 10.39
CA MET A 69 -9.68 -0.58 9.27
C MET A 69 -10.69 -1.07 8.24
N ILE A 70 -10.75 -2.39 7.98
CA ILE A 70 -11.79 -2.99 7.13
C ILE A 70 -13.18 -2.66 7.67
N PHE A 71 -13.41 -2.89 8.98
CA PHE A 71 -14.70 -2.55 9.61
C PHE A 71 -14.97 -1.05 9.57
N PHE A 72 -13.98 -0.22 9.81
CA PHE A 72 -14.10 1.23 9.72
C PHE A 72 -14.52 1.67 8.31
N ASN A 73 -13.84 1.17 7.27
CA ASN A 73 -14.14 1.47 5.87
C ASN A 73 -15.57 1.03 5.50
N GLN A 74 -16.03 -0.12 5.99
CA GLN A 74 -17.40 -0.57 5.80
C GLN A 74 -18.41 0.41 6.43
N ILE A 75 -18.14 0.86 7.65
CA ILE A 75 -19.01 1.82 8.33
C ILE A 75 -19.05 3.14 7.54
N MET A 76 -17.89 3.63 7.09
CA MET A 76 -17.80 4.86 6.31
C MET A 76 -18.52 4.74 4.96
N HIS A 77 -18.41 3.61 4.28
CA HIS A 77 -19.12 3.36 3.03
C HIS A 77 -20.66 3.37 3.24
N ILE A 78 -21.15 2.72 4.29
CA ILE A 78 -22.59 2.75 4.64
C ILE A 78 -23.02 4.17 5.00
N LEU A 79 -22.22 4.91 5.76
CA LEU A 79 -22.51 6.26 6.19
C LEU A 79 -22.63 7.22 5.00
N GLN A 80 -21.64 7.20 4.08
CA GLN A 80 -21.63 8.02 2.87
C GLN A 80 -22.86 7.76 1.98
N ARG A 81 -23.21 6.48 1.78
CA ARG A 81 -24.42 6.13 1.03
C ARG A 81 -25.72 6.58 1.71
N LYS A 82 -25.78 6.45 3.05
CA LYS A 82 -26.98 6.85 3.80
C LYS A 82 -27.18 8.36 3.82
N LEU A 83 -26.10 9.13 3.79
CA LEU A 83 -26.12 10.58 3.75
C LEU A 83 -26.16 11.15 2.32
N ASP A 84 -26.09 10.27 1.31
CA ASP A 84 -25.98 10.64 -0.11
C ASP A 84 -24.83 11.63 -0.39
N TYR A 85 -23.73 11.45 0.35
CA TYR A 85 -22.55 12.32 0.28
C TYR A 85 -21.27 11.48 0.19
N VAL A 86 -20.77 11.30 -1.03
CA VAL A 86 -19.56 10.54 -1.32
C VAL A 86 -18.43 11.51 -1.61
N VAL A 87 -17.39 11.50 -0.79
CA VAL A 87 -16.21 12.39 -0.89
C VAL A 87 -14.94 11.60 -1.24
N TYR A 88 -14.84 10.37 -0.79
CA TYR A 88 -13.70 9.50 -1.03
C TYR A 88 -14.14 8.03 -1.08
N GLU A 89 -13.31 7.18 -1.68
CA GLU A 89 -13.53 5.72 -1.71
C GLU A 89 -12.86 5.09 -0.48
N PRO A 90 -13.62 4.70 0.57
CA PRO A 90 -13.04 4.16 1.80
C PRO A 90 -12.20 2.91 1.58
N THR A 91 -12.55 2.12 0.57
CA THR A 91 -11.94 0.84 0.26
C THR A 91 -10.47 0.93 -0.13
N ASN A 92 -10.06 2.04 -0.75
CA ASN A 92 -8.69 2.28 -1.19
C ASN A 92 -7.74 2.69 -0.04
N HIS A 93 -8.28 2.90 1.16
CA HIS A 93 -7.52 3.43 2.29
C HIS A 93 -7.34 2.38 3.39
N ASN A 94 -6.30 1.58 3.28
CA ASN A 94 -5.89 0.64 4.33
C ASN A 94 -4.39 0.32 4.27
N ILE A 95 -3.57 1.26 4.69
CA ILE A 95 -2.11 1.09 4.77
C ILE A 95 -1.70 -0.09 5.67
N PHE A 96 -2.54 -0.50 6.63
CA PHE A 96 -2.21 -1.61 7.53
C PHE A 96 -2.14 -2.94 6.80
N THR A 97 -2.92 -3.16 5.73
CA THR A 97 -2.80 -4.34 4.86
C THR A 97 -1.42 -4.39 4.22
N THR A 98 -0.97 -3.29 3.64
CA THR A 98 0.35 -3.15 3.02
C THR A 98 1.47 -3.44 4.02
N LEU A 99 1.38 -2.82 5.21
CA LEU A 99 2.36 -3.03 6.28
C LEU A 99 2.36 -4.48 6.82
N PHE A 100 1.19 -5.10 6.92
CA PHE A 100 1.06 -6.50 7.32
C PHE A 100 1.69 -7.43 6.29
N CYS A 101 1.35 -7.29 5.00
CA CYS A 101 1.89 -8.09 3.91
C CYS A 101 3.41 -7.92 3.77
N ALA A 102 3.91 -6.68 3.85
CA ALA A 102 5.35 -6.41 3.88
C ALA A 102 6.03 -7.10 5.08
N GLY A 103 5.41 -7.05 6.26
CA GLY A 103 5.90 -7.73 7.45
C GLY A 103 5.93 -9.25 7.32
N VAL A 104 4.95 -9.88 6.65
CA VAL A 104 4.94 -11.31 6.34
C VAL A 104 6.10 -11.66 5.41
N LEU A 105 6.30 -10.88 4.34
CA LEU A 105 7.41 -11.10 3.41
C LEU A 105 8.78 -10.90 4.08
N ILE A 106 8.93 -9.93 4.99
CA ILE A 106 10.14 -9.77 5.80
C ILE A 106 10.40 -11.04 6.63
N CYS A 107 9.38 -11.61 7.28
CA CYS A 107 9.53 -12.85 8.03
C CYS A 107 9.93 -14.05 7.15
N ILE A 108 9.41 -14.13 5.93
CA ILE A 108 9.83 -15.13 4.94
C ILE A 108 11.30 -14.90 4.56
N TRP A 109 11.68 -13.67 4.28
CA TRP A 109 13.03 -13.27 3.91
C TRP A 109 14.07 -13.54 5.01
N GLU A 110 13.71 -13.41 6.29
CA GLU A 110 14.59 -13.74 7.42
C GLU A 110 15.08 -15.22 7.36
N ASN A 111 14.29 -16.12 6.76
CA ASN A 111 14.64 -17.53 6.59
C ASN A 111 15.51 -17.83 5.36
N ARG A 112 15.97 -16.83 4.58
CA ARG A 112 16.70 -17.02 3.32
C ARG A 112 18.01 -17.83 3.45
N LYS A 113 18.62 -17.86 4.62
CA LYS A 113 19.82 -18.68 4.90
C LYS A 113 19.50 -20.17 4.91
N GLU A 114 18.30 -20.56 5.31
CA GLU A 114 17.79 -21.92 5.30
C GLU A 114 16.97 -22.16 4.03
N LYS A 115 17.66 -22.45 2.90
CA LYS A 115 17.04 -22.54 1.56
C LYS A 115 15.74 -23.36 1.52
N LYS A 116 15.69 -24.51 2.19
CA LYS A 116 14.48 -25.36 2.22
C LYS A 116 13.29 -24.61 2.87
N LYS A 117 13.48 -24.03 4.05
CA LYS A 117 12.42 -23.27 4.74
C LYS A 117 11.99 -22.06 3.92
N PHE A 118 12.94 -21.31 3.38
CA PHE A 118 12.66 -20.15 2.54
C PHE A 118 11.80 -20.53 1.33
N LEU A 119 12.21 -21.54 0.57
CA LEU A 119 11.47 -22.04 -0.61
C LEU A 119 10.09 -22.57 -0.24
N THR A 120 9.97 -23.26 0.90
CA THR A 120 8.67 -23.73 1.39
C THR A 120 7.75 -22.58 1.74
N TYR A 121 8.22 -21.59 2.52
CA TYR A 121 7.37 -20.47 2.94
C TYR A 121 7.00 -19.56 1.78
N ILE A 122 7.92 -19.25 0.86
CA ILE A 122 7.62 -18.45 -0.31
C ILE A 122 6.68 -19.19 -1.27
N GLY A 123 6.85 -20.52 -1.42
CA GLY A 123 5.96 -21.35 -2.22
C GLY A 123 4.54 -21.39 -1.65
N ILE A 124 4.39 -21.56 -0.33
CA ILE A 124 3.08 -21.50 0.35
C ILE A 124 2.45 -20.09 0.15
N TYR A 125 3.25 -19.04 0.28
CA TYR A 125 2.77 -17.68 0.12
C TYR A 125 2.28 -17.39 -1.30
N ILE A 126 3.06 -17.79 -2.32
CA ILE A 126 2.68 -17.65 -3.73
C ILE A 126 1.42 -18.47 -4.03
N PHE A 127 1.37 -19.72 -3.57
CA PHE A 127 0.19 -20.58 -3.72
C PHE A 127 -1.06 -19.94 -3.10
N TRP A 128 -0.92 -19.36 -1.88
CA TRP A 128 -2.00 -18.66 -1.21
C TRP A 128 -2.50 -17.45 -2.02
N GLN A 129 -1.59 -16.63 -2.54
CA GLN A 129 -1.96 -15.48 -3.38
C GLN A 129 -2.65 -15.93 -4.68
N ALA A 130 -2.16 -17.00 -5.32
CA ALA A 130 -2.80 -17.57 -6.49
C ALA A 130 -4.21 -18.11 -6.19
N MET A 131 -4.42 -18.73 -5.04
CA MET A 131 -5.76 -19.14 -4.59
C MET A 131 -6.70 -17.95 -4.37
N LEU A 132 -6.20 -16.85 -3.79
CA LEU A 132 -7.00 -15.65 -3.61
C LEU A 132 -7.42 -15.05 -4.96
N ILE A 133 -6.51 -14.95 -5.93
CA ILE A 133 -6.82 -14.48 -7.28
C ILE A 133 -7.88 -15.39 -7.92
N LYS A 134 -7.72 -16.72 -7.81
CA LYS A 134 -8.72 -17.66 -8.34
C LYS A 134 -10.07 -17.49 -7.66
N LEU A 135 -10.09 -17.28 -6.35
CA LEU A 135 -11.32 -17.01 -5.60
C LEU A 135 -12.00 -15.73 -6.10
N ALA A 136 -11.23 -14.68 -6.36
CA ALA A 136 -11.75 -13.44 -6.93
C ALA A 136 -12.44 -13.67 -8.28
N ILE A 137 -11.75 -14.34 -9.19
CA ILE A 137 -12.28 -14.68 -10.52
C ILE A 137 -13.56 -15.52 -10.41
N LEU A 138 -13.60 -16.47 -9.49
CA LEU A 138 -14.79 -17.31 -9.26
C LEU A 138 -15.98 -16.50 -8.75
N VAL A 139 -15.76 -15.59 -7.80
CA VAL A 139 -16.79 -14.71 -7.25
C VAL A 139 -17.31 -13.80 -8.36
N GLU A 140 -16.43 -13.19 -9.15
CA GLU A 140 -16.80 -12.34 -10.30
C GLU A 140 -17.66 -13.09 -11.34
N THR A 141 -17.22 -14.31 -11.70
CA THR A 141 -17.95 -15.14 -12.66
C THR A 141 -19.32 -15.53 -12.12
N TYR A 142 -19.41 -15.84 -10.83
CA TYR A 142 -20.69 -16.21 -10.18
C TYR A 142 -21.66 -15.04 -10.14
N ASP A 143 -21.22 -13.85 -9.77
CA ASP A 143 -22.06 -12.65 -9.73
C ASP A 143 -22.57 -12.25 -11.11
N TYR A 144 -21.73 -12.35 -12.15
CA TYR A 144 -22.12 -12.10 -13.52
C TYR A 144 -23.23 -13.07 -14.00
N LEU A 145 -23.11 -14.35 -13.65
CA LEU A 145 -24.06 -15.39 -14.10
C LEU A 145 -25.40 -15.36 -13.34
N TRP A 146 -25.44 -14.98 -12.08
CA TRP A 146 -26.63 -15.13 -11.23
C TRP A 146 -27.39 -13.83 -10.94
N TYR A 147 -26.71 -12.71 -10.86
CA TYR A 147 -27.31 -11.45 -10.42
C TYR A 147 -27.31 -10.33 -11.45
N GLY A 148 -26.52 -10.45 -12.51
CA GLY A 148 -26.42 -9.41 -13.57
C GLY A 148 -25.99 -8.02 -13.05
N ASN A 149 -25.62 -7.94 -11.78
CA ASN A 149 -25.27 -6.70 -11.08
C ASN A 149 -23.98 -6.88 -10.28
N ALA A 150 -23.01 -6.04 -10.53
CA ALA A 150 -21.72 -5.98 -9.85
C ALA A 150 -21.76 -5.63 -8.34
N ARG A 151 -22.90 -5.67 -7.69
CA ARG A 151 -23.07 -5.19 -6.29
C ARG A 151 -22.47 -6.10 -5.22
N LEU A 152 -22.61 -7.42 -5.38
CA LEU A 152 -22.03 -8.38 -4.42
C LEU A 152 -20.54 -8.53 -4.64
N GLU A 153 -20.11 -8.38 -5.88
CA GLU A 153 -18.75 -8.42 -6.34
C GLU A 153 -17.85 -7.40 -5.63
N THR A 154 -18.27 -6.14 -5.59
CA THR A 154 -17.49 -5.06 -4.97
C THR A 154 -17.37 -5.26 -3.45
N VAL A 155 -18.43 -5.77 -2.80
CA VAL A 155 -18.46 -5.94 -1.34
C VAL A 155 -17.67 -7.16 -0.87
N LEU A 156 -17.67 -8.26 -1.63
CA LEU A 156 -17.01 -9.51 -1.22
C LEU A 156 -15.60 -9.64 -1.75
N ARG A 157 -15.29 -9.07 -2.93
CA ARG A 157 -14.09 -9.40 -3.69
C ARG A 157 -12.83 -8.65 -3.26
N THR A 158 -12.80 -7.35 -3.39
CA THR A 158 -11.58 -6.56 -3.27
C THR A 158 -11.47 -5.86 -1.92
N ASP A 159 -12.55 -5.28 -1.45
CA ASP A 159 -12.53 -4.30 -0.38
C ASP A 159 -12.40 -4.93 1.01
N TYR A 160 -12.87 -6.17 1.21
CA TYR A 160 -12.95 -6.79 2.53
C TYR A 160 -12.27 -8.15 2.62
N ILE A 161 -12.55 -9.06 1.68
CA ILE A 161 -12.03 -10.43 1.77
C ILE A 161 -10.52 -10.47 1.49
N PHE A 162 -10.05 -9.73 0.49
CA PHE A 162 -8.63 -9.75 0.17
C PHE A 162 -7.75 -9.19 1.28
N PRO A 163 -8.00 -7.98 1.82
CA PRO A 163 -7.25 -7.48 2.96
C PRO A 163 -7.38 -8.37 4.21
N LEU A 164 -8.57 -8.96 4.44
CA LEU A 164 -8.80 -9.88 5.56
C LEU A 164 -7.94 -11.15 5.45
N LEU A 165 -7.79 -11.69 4.25
CA LEU A 165 -7.01 -12.89 3.97
C LEU A 165 -5.53 -12.61 3.68
N GLY A 166 -5.09 -11.35 3.78
CA GLY A 166 -3.70 -10.94 3.52
C GLY A 166 -3.35 -10.99 2.03
N GLY A 167 -4.30 -10.70 1.16
CA GLY A 167 -4.07 -10.51 -0.27
C GLY A 167 -3.16 -9.31 -0.52
N ILE A 168 -2.30 -9.41 -1.53
CA ILE A 168 -1.39 -8.33 -1.94
C ILE A 168 -1.94 -7.48 -3.08
N TRP A 169 -3.05 -7.90 -3.65
CA TRP A 169 -3.72 -7.23 -4.74
C TRP A 169 -4.69 -6.21 -4.15
N ASP A 170 -4.79 -5.07 -4.80
CA ASP A 170 -5.70 -4.00 -4.40
C ASP A 170 -5.49 -3.49 -2.97
N VAL A 171 -4.24 -3.34 -2.58
CA VAL A 171 -3.83 -2.76 -1.29
C VAL A 171 -3.28 -1.36 -1.48
N GLU A 172 -3.41 -0.51 -0.50
CA GLU A 172 -2.90 0.88 -0.55
C GLU A 172 -1.40 0.91 -0.88
N GLY A 173 -1.04 1.60 -1.97
CA GLY A 173 0.33 1.63 -2.52
C GLY A 173 0.77 0.35 -3.24
N GLY A 174 -0.11 -0.66 -3.34
CA GLY A 174 0.08 -1.86 -4.13
C GLY A 174 1.26 -2.74 -3.74
N VAL A 175 1.52 -3.72 -4.58
CA VAL A 175 2.66 -4.65 -4.45
C VAL A 175 4.00 -3.91 -4.37
N PHE A 176 4.07 -2.72 -4.97
CA PHE A 176 5.27 -1.89 -4.98
C PHE A 176 5.70 -1.49 -3.56
N PHE A 177 4.77 -1.00 -2.74
CA PHE A 177 5.07 -0.62 -1.35
C PHE A 177 5.34 -1.82 -0.44
N ILE A 178 4.76 -2.97 -0.75
CA ILE A 178 5.09 -4.23 -0.07
C ILE A 178 6.55 -4.62 -0.35
N ALA A 179 6.97 -4.54 -1.63
CA ALA A 179 8.36 -4.78 -2.04
C ALA A 179 9.33 -3.76 -1.41
N LEU A 180 8.94 -2.48 -1.37
CA LEU A 180 9.69 -1.43 -0.68
C LEU A 180 9.96 -1.80 0.78
N GLY A 181 8.99 -2.40 1.47
CA GLY A 181 9.15 -2.85 2.85
C GLY A 181 10.30 -3.84 3.03
N VAL A 182 10.41 -4.82 2.14
CA VAL A 182 11.53 -5.80 2.14
C VAL A 182 12.85 -5.12 1.77
N CYS A 183 12.86 -4.26 0.76
CA CYS A 183 14.05 -3.51 0.35
C CYS A 183 14.59 -2.65 1.49
N LEU A 184 13.73 -1.88 2.14
CA LEU A 184 14.12 -1.04 3.27
C LEU A 184 14.58 -1.86 4.47
N TYR A 185 13.95 -3.02 4.75
CA TYR A 185 14.39 -3.93 5.80
C TYR A 185 15.84 -4.43 5.55
N CYS A 186 16.19 -4.71 4.30
CA CYS A 186 17.54 -5.15 3.94
C CYS A 186 18.59 -4.01 4.01
N ALA A 187 18.15 -2.75 3.93
CA ALA A 187 19.03 -1.60 3.76
C ALA A 187 19.15 -0.72 5.02
N VAL A 188 18.23 -0.84 5.98
CA VAL A 188 18.07 0.11 7.08
C VAL A 188 19.29 0.27 7.99
N GLU A 189 20.16 -0.73 8.08
CA GLU A 189 21.38 -0.69 8.91
C GLU A 189 22.57 0.01 8.23
N ASP A 190 22.49 0.20 6.90
CA ASP A 190 23.55 0.78 6.09
C ASP A 190 23.00 1.97 5.29
N ARG A 191 23.48 3.18 5.61
CA ARG A 191 23.03 4.42 4.97
C ARG A 191 23.25 4.44 3.47
N TRP A 192 24.33 3.87 2.98
CA TRP A 192 24.62 3.81 1.55
C TRP A 192 23.67 2.87 0.83
N LYS A 193 23.42 1.68 1.40
CA LYS A 193 22.44 0.75 0.86
C LYS A 193 21.03 1.35 0.91
N LEU A 194 20.68 2.01 1.99
CA LEU A 194 19.37 2.69 2.13
C LEU A 194 19.19 3.73 1.01
N THR A 195 20.20 4.59 0.81
CA THR A 195 20.18 5.60 -0.24
C THR A 195 20.06 4.97 -1.62
N LEU A 196 20.93 4.01 -1.93
CA LEU A 196 20.98 3.36 -3.24
C LEU A 196 19.66 2.62 -3.54
N TYR A 197 19.18 1.78 -2.61
CA TYR A 197 17.98 0.99 -2.84
C TYR A 197 16.74 1.88 -2.97
N TYR A 198 16.67 2.94 -2.17
CA TYR A 198 15.53 3.84 -2.23
C TYR A 198 15.52 4.69 -3.49
N ILE A 199 16.67 5.23 -3.93
CA ILE A 199 16.79 5.95 -5.20
C ILE A 199 16.47 5.05 -6.38
N LEU A 200 17.02 3.82 -6.41
CA LEU A 200 16.71 2.85 -7.47
C LEU A 200 15.22 2.52 -7.49
N PHE A 201 14.60 2.35 -6.33
CA PHE A 201 13.18 2.09 -6.21
C PHE A 201 12.34 3.25 -6.78
N CYS A 202 12.61 4.49 -6.36
CA CYS A 202 11.93 5.67 -6.85
C CYS A 202 12.16 5.89 -8.36
N GLY A 203 13.40 5.68 -8.82
CA GLY A 203 13.76 5.77 -10.23
C GLY A 203 13.05 4.72 -11.10
N THR A 204 12.96 3.48 -10.62
CA THR A 204 12.20 2.42 -11.31
C THR A 204 10.72 2.78 -11.40
N TYR A 205 10.15 3.30 -10.32
CA TYR A 205 8.75 3.75 -10.31
C TYR A 205 8.52 4.87 -11.34
N LEU A 206 9.38 5.90 -11.33
CA LEU A 206 9.30 7.02 -12.27
C LEU A 206 9.41 6.56 -13.73
N LEU A 207 10.39 5.69 -14.02
CA LEU A 207 10.57 5.15 -15.37
C LEU A 207 9.38 4.30 -15.84
N MET A 208 8.75 3.57 -14.94
CA MET A 208 7.55 2.79 -15.27
C MET A 208 6.36 3.71 -15.57
N CYS A 209 6.22 4.82 -14.85
CA CYS A 209 5.14 5.78 -15.06
C CYS A 209 5.34 6.60 -16.35
N GLU A 210 6.53 7.21 -16.53
CA GLU A 210 6.78 8.15 -17.61
C GLU A 210 7.07 7.44 -18.94
N GLY A 211 7.80 6.35 -18.90
CA GLY A 211 8.29 5.69 -20.10
C GLY A 211 7.31 4.72 -20.73
N ASP A 212 6.15 4.47 -20.13
CA ASP A 212 5.26 3.37 -20.54
C ASP A 212 6.02 2.03 -20.74
N ILE A 213 7.11 1.87 -19.99
CA ILE A 213 8.07 0.78 -20.22
C ILE A 213 7.36 -0.57 -20.12
N LEU A 214 6.48 -0.72 -19.14
CA LEU A 214 5.74 -1.96 -18.94
C LEU A 214 4.82 -2.24 -20.15
N TYR A 215 4.08 -1.23 -20.62
CA TYR A 215 3.23 -1.32 -21.81
C TYR A 215 4.04 -1.61 -23.09
N ARG A 216 5.18 -0.93 -23.29
CA ARG A 216 6.07 -1.16 -24.43
C ARG A 216 6.70 -2.54 -24.42
N ILE A 217 7.09 -3.05 -23.25
CA ILE A 217 7.59 -4.42 -23.08
C ILE A 217 6.47 -5.41 -23.42
N MET A 218 5.28 -5.22 -22.88
CA MET A 218 4.14 -6.09 -23.12
C MET A 218 3.79 -6.14 -24.60
N ASN A 219 3.77 -5.03 -25.32
CA ASN A 219 3.45 -4.97 -26.73
C ASN A 219 4.52 -5.58 -27.67
N ARG A 220 5.73 -5.85 -27.16
CA ARG A 220 6.80 -6.51 -27.93
C ARG A 220 6.74 -8.03 -27.91
N PHE A 221 6.02 -8.61 -26.97
CA PHE A 221 5.93 -10.06 -26.82
C PHE A 221 4.64 -10.59 -27.44
N SER A 222 4.74 -11.51 -28.41
CA SER A 222 3.63 -12.26 -28.98
C SER A 222 3.94 -13.76 -28.89
N PHE A 223 3.75 -14.35 -27.72
CA PHE A 223 3.92 -15.78 -27.53
C PHE A 223 2.61 -16.41 -27.03
N TRP A 224 2.54 -17.74 -27.11
CA TRP A 224 1.38 -18.46 -26.62
C TRP A 224 1.17 -18.21 -25.11
N GLY A 225 -0.01 -17.78 -24.72
CA GLY A 225 -0.32 -17.39 -23.33
C GLY A 225 -0.01 -15.93 -22.98
N TYR A 226 0.52 -15.14 -23.91
CA TYR A 226 0.83 -13.73 -23.71
C TYR A 226 -0.37 -12.92 -23.18
N HIS A 227 -1.56 -13.11 -23.75
CA HIS A 227 -2.76 -12.38 -23.32
C HIS A 227 -3.07 -12.64 -21.84
N LYS A 228 -2.97 -13.89 -21.36
CA LYS A 228 -3.19 -14.20 -19.93
C LYS A 228 -2.14 -13.57 -19.03
N LEU A 229 -0.89 -13.53 -19.47
CA LEU A 229 0.19 -12.86 -18.73
C LEU A 229 -0.02 -11.34 -18.75
N ALA A 230 -0.42 -10.78 -19.86
CA ALA A 230 -0.75 -9.37 -20.00
C ALA A 230 -1.90 -8.97 -19.07
N ASP A 231 -2.96 -9.76 -19.00
CA ASP A 231 -4.09 -9.53 -18.09
C ASP A 231 -3.63 -9.54 -16.62
N ILE A 232 -2.79 -10.49 -16.22
CA ILE A 232 -2.24 -10.55 -14.86
C ILE A 232 -1.39 -9.31 -14.56
N ILE A 233 -0.54 -8.89 -15.50
CA ILE A 233 0.31 -7.71 -15.35
C ILE A 233 -0.56 -6.44 -15.33
N TYR A 234 -1.60 -6.38 -16.16
CA TYR A 234 -2.53 -5.26 -16.23
C TYR A 234 -3.31 -5.09 -14.91
N VAL A 235 -3.86 -6.16 -14.38
CA VAL A 235 -4.48 -6.18 -13.04
C VAL A 235 -3.47 -5.79 -11.97
N GLY A 236 -2.23 -6.32 -12.04
CA GLY A 236 -1.14 -5.94 -11.14
C GLY A 236 -0.75 -4.47 -11.24
N SER A 237 -0.80 -3.84 -12.42
CA SER A 237 -0.48 -2.41 -12.59
C SER A 237 -1.52 -1.50 -11.94
N TRP A 238 -2.79 -1.83 -12.01
CA TRP A 238 -3.85 -1.12 -11.31
C TRP A 238 -3.61 -1.11 -9.80
N SER A 239 -3.26 -2.25 -9.25
CA SER A 239 -2.95 -2.37 -7.81
C SER A 239 -1.63 -1.68 -7.40
N THR A 240 -0.73 -1.40 -8.36
CA THR A 240 0.53 -0.70 -8.09
C THR A 240 0.41 0.82 -8.25
N GLY A 241 -0.71 1.31 -8.80
CA GLY A 241 -0.88 2.71 -9.14
C GLY A 241 0.04 3.19 -10.30
N ILE A 242 0.60 2.24 -11.06
CA ILE A 242 1.41 2.54 -12.25
C ILE A 242 0.47 2.58 -13.46
N PRO A 243 0.30 3.73 -14.13
CA PRO A 243 -0.53 3.83 -15.31
C PRO A 243 0.07 3.04 -16.48
N LEU A 244 -0.79 2.42 -17.28
CA LEU A 244 -0.40 1.76 -18.51
C LEU A 244 -1.00 2.50 -19.72
N GLY A 245 -0.17 2.86 -20.68
CA GLY A 245 -0.62 3.43 -21.94
C GLY A 245 -1.06 4.90 -21.87
N THR A 246 -0.52 5.68 -20.93
CA THR A 246 -0.91 7.07 -20.70
C THR A 246 0.27 8.02 -20.84
N SER A 247 0.87 8.08 -22.03
CA SER A 247 2.08 8.88 -22.31
C SER A 247 1.94 10.40 -22.15
N ASP A 248 0.70 10.91 -22.06
CA ASP A 248 0.44 12.35 -22.09
C ASP A 248 0.08 12.94 -20.71
N LEU A 249 0.17 12.14 -19.63
CA LEU A 249 -0.22 12.56 -18.30
C LEU A 249 0.91 13.31 -17.57
N SER A 250 0.55 14.41 -16.91
CA SER A 250 1.51 15.25 -16.21
C SER A 250 2.04 14.60 -14.93
N LEU A 251 3.37 14.51 -14.81
CA LEU A 251 4.07 14.03 -13.61
C LEU A 251 3.84 14.89 -12.37
N LEU A 252 3.40 16.14 -12.53
CA LEU A 252 3.20 17.06 -11.42
C LEU A 252 1.75 17.08 -10.93
N THR A 253 0.78 16.85 -11.82
CA THR A 253 -0.64 16.97 -11.50
C THR A 253 -1.37 15.65 -11.36
N GLU A 254 -0.90 14.60 -12.04
CA GLU A 254 -1.60 13.30 -12.11
C GLU A 254 -0.75 12.16 -11.53
N PHE A 255 0.54 12.09 -11.86
CA PHE A 255 1.45 11.02 -11.43
C PHE A 255 2.57 11.50 -10.51
N TYR A 256 2.24 12.20 -9.46
CA TYR A 256 3.18 12.78 -8.51
C TYR A 256 3.70 11.79 -7.43
N GLN A 257 3.41 10.49 -7.54
CA GLN A 257 3.89 9.50 -6.55
C GLN A 257 5.43 9.43 -6.48
N TRP A 258 6.14 9.74 -7.56
CA TRP A 258 7.61 9.80 -7.58
C TRP A 258 8.19 10.81 -6.57
N MET A 259 7.41 11.80 -6.15
CA MET A 259 7.82 12.77 -5.12
C MET A 259 8.11 12.12 -3.76
N MET A 260 7.73 10.85 -3.59
CA MET A 260 8.11 10.05 -2.43
C MET A 260 9.63 10.04 -2.19
N ILE A 261 10.46 10.36 -3.19
CA ILE A 261 11.92 10.48 -3.05
C ILE A 261 12.32 11.48 -1.96
N GLY A 262 11.48 12.49 -1.71
CA GLY A 262 11.65 13.46 -0.63
C GLY A 262 11.63 12.86 0.78
N ALA A 263 11.20 11.60 0.94
CA ALA A 263 11.27 10.91 2.23
C ALA A 263 12.71 10.47 2.60
N LEU A 264 13.62 10.37 1.62
CA LEU A 264 14.98 9.91 1.84
C LEU A 264 15.78 10.73 2.88
N PRO A 265 15.82 12.08 2.81
CA PRO A 265 16.52 12.88 3.84
C PRO A 265 15.98 12.63 5.25
N ILE A 266 14.67 12.43 5.38
CA ILE A 266 14.02 12.14 6.67
C ILE A 266 14.46 10.75 7.18
N MET A 267 14.49 9.73 6.31
CA MET A 267 15.00 8.40 6.66
C MET A 267 16.45 8.43 7.08
N LEU A 268 17.31 9.14 6.35
CA LEU A 268 18.75 9.27 6.63
C LEU A 268 19.04 10.02 7.93
N SER A 269 18.15 10.90 8.38
CA SER A 269 18.27 11.58 9.67
C SER A 269 17.93 10.70 10.86
N CYS A 270 17.48 9.46 10.63
CA CYS A 270 17.17 8.50 11.68
C CYS A 270 18.44 8.03 12.41
N ASN A 271 18.38 8.03 13.74
CA ASN A 271 19.46 7.52 14.59
C ASN A 271 19.22 6.08 15.08
N GLY A 272 18.22 5.38 14.53
CA GLY A 272 17.86 4.01 14.90
C GLY A 272 17.21 3.87 16.27
N LYS A 273 17.18 4.90 17.11
CA LYS A 273 16.57 4.82 18.46
C LYS A 273 15.04 4.81 18.37
N ARG A 274 14.41 3.97 19.19
CA ARG A 274 12.96 3.76 19.16
C ARG A 274 12.13 4.99 19.54
N GLY A 275 12.57 5.77 20.54
CA GLY A 275 11.81 6.88 21.10
C GLY A 275 10.59 6.44 21.94
N LYS A 276 9.63 7.35 22.14
CA LYS A 276 8.41 7.10 22.94
C LYS A 276 7.53 6.01 22.32
N SER A 277 6.84 5.22 23.15
CA SER A 277 5.99 4.12 22.72
C SER A 277 4.51 4.49 22.80
N LEU A 278 4.02 5.28 21.83
CA LEU A 278 2.60 5.62 21.71
C LEU A 278 1.94 4.80 20.57
N LYS A 279 1.90 3.48 20.76
CA LYS A 279 1.41 2.55 19.73
C LYS A 279 -0.02 2.83 19.31
N TRP A 280 -0.89 3.05 20.28
CA TRP A 280 -2.32 3.26 20.06
C TRP A 280 -2.63 4.55 19.31
N LEU A 281 -1.80 5.60 19.51
CA LEU A 281 -1.91 6.85 18.78
C LEU A 281 -1.89 6.59 17.26
N PHE A 282 -0.92 5.82 16.78
CA PHE A 282 -0.76 5.57 15.34
C PHE A 282 -1.86 4.69 14.76
N TYR A 283 -2.39 3.74 15.54
CA TYR A 283 -3.51 2.91 15.08
C TYR A 283 -4.83 3.66 15.08
N ALA A 284 -5.06 4.55 16.03
CA ALA A 284 -6.29 5.32 16.13
C ALA A 284 -6.30 6.56 15.24
N ALA A 285 -5.15 7.23 15.06
CA ALA A 285 -5.06 8.46 14.28
C ALA A 285 -5.45 8.25 12.80
N TYR A 286 -5.16 7.09 12.24
CA TYR A 286 -5.47 6.79 10.85
C TYR A 286 -6.99 6.78 10.58
N PRO A 287 -7.84 5.98 11.23
CA PRO A 287 -9.28 6.05 11.02
C PRO A 287 -9.90 7.36 11.53
N LEU A 288 -9.38 7.93 12.62
CA LEU A 288 -9.94 9.14 13.21
C LEU A 288 -9.85 10.35 12.27
N GLN A 289 -8.75 10.51 11.54
CA GLN A 289 -8.60 11.62 10.59
C GLN A 289 -9.63 11.54 9.46
N PHE A 290 -9.94 10.35 8.93
CA PHE A 290 -10.99 10.19 7.92
C PHE A 290 -12.35 10.59 8.44
N LEU A 291 -12.68 10.17 9.66
CA LEU A 291 -13.96 10.54 10.29
C LEU A 291 -14.07 12.06 10.48
N VAL A 292 -13.00 12.71 10.96
CA VAL A 292 -12.97 14.15 11.19
C VAL A 292 -13.06 14.92 9.86
N LEU A 293 -12.24 14.54 8.86
CA LEU A 293 -12.25 15.20 7.55
C LEU A 293 -13.58 15.02 6.84
N TYR A 294 -14.18 13.84 6.92
CA TYR A 294 -15.52 13.57 6.38
C TYR A 294 -16.57 14.48 7.05
N GLY A 295 -16.55 14.57 8.39
CA GLY A 295 -17.45 15.45 9.12
C GLY A 295 -17.30 16.90 8.70
N ILE A 296 -16.07 17.41 8.58
CA ILE A 296 -15.81 18.79 8.14
C ILE A 296 -16.28 19.01 6.70
N SER A 297 -16.02 18.06 5.78
CA SER A 297 -16.42 18.19 4.38
C SER A 297 -17.94 18.13 4.18
N TYR A 298 -18.64 17.38 5.05
CA TYR A 298 -20.10 17.28 4.99
C TYR A 298 -20.83 18.58 5.41
N TYR A 299 -20.25 19.35 6.33
CA TYR A 299 -20.84 20.60 6.82
C TYR A 299 -20.33 21.86 6.10
N LYS A 300 -19.41 21.73 5.14
CA LYS A 300 -18.90 22.84 4.33
C LYS A 300 -19.74 23.03 3.06
#